data_5f62a6c89b49bae60894a147bfa40a12
#
_entry.id   5f62a6c89b49bae60894a147bfa40a12
#
_cell.length_a   1.000
_cell.length_b   1.000
_cell.length_c   1.000
_cell.angle_alpha   90.00
_cell.angle_beta   90.00
_cell.angle_gamma   90.00
#
_symmetry.space_group_name_H-M   'P 1'
#
loop_
_entity.id
_entity.type
_entity.pdbx_description
1 polymer ?
#
loop_
_entity_poly.entity_id
_entity_poly.type
_entity_poly.pdbx_seq_one_letter_code
_entity_poly.pdbx_strand_id
1 'polypeptide(L)'
;MISDELRAANSAGAIATGLLALKIPVPLTTVQWADRHYYLPKESSYTPGRWETLPFQVAIMNSMGNDRIRTVNLIKSARVGYTKMLLGVEAYFIEHKSRNSLLFQPTDSAAEDFMKSHVEPTIRDVPVLLDLAPWFGRKHRDNTLTLKRFSSGVGFWCLGGAAAKNYREKSVDVVCYDELSSFEPDVEKEGSPTLLEIGRAHV
;
A
#
# COMPACT_ATOMS: atom_id res chain seq x y z
N MET A 1 -2.63 7.81 52.46
CA MET A 1 -3.14 6.46 52.13
C MET A 1 -4.10 6.59 50.97
N ILE A 2 -3.78 6.01 49.85
CA ILE A 2 -4.69 5.94 48.68
C ILE A 2 -5.74 4.89 49.04
N SER A 3 -7.02 5.23 48.98
CA SER A 3 -8.10 4.32 49.33
C SER A 3 -8.12 3.07 48.41
N ASP A 4 -8.54 1.95 48.96
CA ASP A 4 -8.60 0.69 48.21
C ASP A 4 -9.57 0.80 47.01
N GLU A 5 -10.58 1.67 47.10
CA GLU A 5 -11.49 1.99 46.02
C GLU A 5 -10.79 2.69 44.82
N LEU A 6 -9.86 3.63 45.11
CA LEU A 6 -9.06 4.30 44.08
C LEU A 6 -8.08 3.33 43.40
N ARG A 7 -7.52 2.38 44.13
CA ARG A 7 -6.68 1.32 43.56
C ARG A 7 -7.47 0.38 42.70
N ALA A 8 -8.66 -0.03 43.11
CA ALA A 8 -9.54 -0.88 42.35
C ALA A 8 -10.02 -0.19 41.02
N ALA A 9 -10.39 1.09 41.12
CA ALA A 9 -10.78 1.86 39.93
C ALA A 9 -9.65 2.03 38.93
N ASN A 10 -8.41 2.30 39.41
CA ASN A 10 -7.24 2.39 38.54
C ASN A 10 -6.86 1.05 37.90
N SER A 11 -7.00 -0.06 38.62
CA SER A 11 -6.76 -1.40 38.10
C SER A 11 -7.80 -1.79 37.06
N ALA A 12 -9.08 -1.49 37.30
CA ALA A 12 -10.14 -1.75 36.33
C ALA A 12 -9.96 -0.93 35.04
N GLY A 13 -9.54 0.34 35.16
CA GLY A 13 -9.21 1.18 34.02
C GLY A 13 -8.03 0.65 33.21
N ALA A 14 -6.97 0.20 33.88
CA ALA A 14 -5.82 -0.39 33.24
C ALA A 14 -6.17 -1.71 32.51
N ILE A 15 -6.96 -2.56 33.15
CA ILE A 15 -7.46 -3.82 32.54
C ILE A 15 -8.32 -3.49 31.33
N ALA A 16 -9.26 -2.56 31.42
CA ALA A 16 -10.12 -2.16 30.31
C ALA A 16 -9.30 -1.63 29.12
N THR A 17 -8.28 -0.81 29.38
CA THR A 17 -7.36 -0.30 28.36
C THR A 17 -6.56 -1.44 27.72
N GLY A 18 -6.06 -2.38 28.53
CA GLY A 18 -5.35 -3.55 28.03
C GLY A 18 -6.25 -4.47 27.17
N LEU A 19 -7.50 -4.67 27.58
CA LEU A 19 -8.48 -5.45 26.79
C LEU A 19 -8.85 -4.76 25.48
N LEU A 20 -8.94 -3.43 25.46
CA LEU A 20 -9.16 -2.66 24.23
C LEU A 20 -8.00 -2.79 23.25
N ALA A 21 -6.76 -2.83 23.76
CA ALA A 21 -5.56 -3.05 22.94
C ALA A 21 -5.50 -4.47 22.32
N LEU A 22 -6.15 -5.44 22.97
CA LEU A 22 -6.28 -6.82 22.46
C LEU A 22 -7.47 -7.01 21.49
N LYS A 23 -8.32 -5.98 21.36
CA LYS A 23 -9.48 -6.05 20.46
C LYS A 23 -9.00 -6.05 19.02
N ILE A 24 -9.13 -7.19 18.35
CA ILE A 24 -8.85 -7.29 16.91
C ILE A 24 -9.88 -6.40 16.17
N PRO A 25 -9.43 -5.44 15.35
CA PRO A 25 -10.34 -4.65 14.53
C PRO A 25 -11.20 -5.56 13.65
N VAL A 26 -12.46 -5.20 13.46
CA VAL A 26 -13.31 -5.92 12.51
C VAL A 26 -12.64 -5.88 11.13
N PRO A 27 -12.38 -7.04 10.52
CA PRO A 27 -11.74 -7.09 9.22
C PRO A 27 -12.63 -6.38 8.18
N LEU A 28 -12.10 -5.31 7.60
CA LEU A 28 -12.75 -4.59 6.53
C LEU A 28 -12.39 -5.22 5.17
N THR A 29 -13.31 -5.17 4.22
CA THR A 29 -12.95 -5.39 2.83
C THR A 29 -12.18 -4.19 2.30
N THR A 30 -11.48 -4.36 1.18
CA THR A 30 -10.71 -3.26 0.56
C THR A 30 -11.60 -2.07 0.23
N VAL A 31 -12.80 -2.32 -0.27
CA VAL A 31 -13.79 -1.27 -0.56
C VAL A 31 -14.25 -0.55 0.71
N GLN A 32 -14.62 -1.29 1.75
CA GLN A 32 -15.05 -0.71 3.02
C GLN A 32 -13.94 0.14 3.66
N TRP A 33 -12.71 -0.31 3.55
CA TRP A 33 -11.57 0.43 4.04
C TRP A 33 -11.33 1.70 3.23
N ALA A 34 -11.33 1.60 1.90
CA ALA A 34 -11.11 2.73 1.01
C ALA A 34 -12.20 3.80 1.18
N ASP A 35 -13.47 3.44 1.18
CA ASP A 35 -14.59 4.37 1.37
C ASP A 35 -14.56 5.04 2.76
N ARG A 36 -13.91 4.42 3.75
CA ARG A 36 -13.78 4.99 5.10
C ARG A 36 -12.57 5.90 5.25
N HIS A 37 -11.43 5.53 4.71
CA HIS A 37 -10.13 6.12 5.05
C HIS A 37 -9.41 6.79 3.90
N TYR A 38 -9.68 6.39 2.63
CA TYR A 38 -8.91 6.85 1.50
C TYR A 38 -9.36 8.23 1.04
N TYR A 39 -8.38 9.08 0.76
CA TYR A 39 -8.57 10.43 0.27
C TYR A 39 -7.74 10.66 -0.98
N LEU A 40 -8.31 11.30 -2.01
CA LEU A 40 -7.66 11.59 -3.27
C LEU A 40 -6.92 12.93 -3.18
N PRO A 41 -5.57 12.93 -3.26
CA PRO A 41 -4.77 14.13 -3.20
C PRO A 41 -5.08 15.10 -4.33
N LYS A 42 -4.99 16.40 -4.03
CA LYS A 42 -5.27 17.47 -5.00
C LYS A 42 -4.29 17.47 -6.17
N GLU A 43 -3.01 17.20 -5.91
CA GLU A 43 -1.94 17.27 -6.90
C GLU A 43 -2.02 16.17 -7.96
N SER A 44 -2.58 15.03 -7.60
CA SER A 44 -2.57 13.84 -8.45
C SER A 44 -3.96 13.33 -8.83
N SER A 45 -5.01 14.11 -8.54
CA SER A 45 -6.40 13.71 -8.80
C SER A 45 -7.17 14.79 -9.54
N TYR A 46 -7.95 14.37 -10.53
CA TYR A 46 -8.83 15.29 -11.26
C TYR A 46 -9.93 15.86 -10.35
N THR A 47 -10.46 15.00 -9.47
CA THR A 47 -11.43 15.40 -8.45
C THR A 47 -10.85 15.02 -7.09
N PRO A 48 -10.21 15.96 -6.37
CA PRO A 48 -9.70 15.70 -5.03
C PRO A 48 -10.84 15.55 -4.04
N GLY A 49 -10.63 14.77 -2.99
CA GLY A 49 -11.63 14.58 -1.96
C GLY A 49 -11.66 13.17 -1.43
N ARG A 50 -12.69 12.87 -0.65
CA ARG A 50 -12.92 11.54 -0.12
C ARG A 50 -13.15 10.57 -1.28
N TRP A 51 -12.54 9.38 -1.19
CA TRP A 51 -12.79 8.30 -2.13
C TRP A 51 -14.22 7.78 -1.99
N GLU A 52 -14.85 7.55 -3.12
CA GLU A 52 -16.12 6.85 -3.24
C GLU A 52 -15.97 5.77 -4.30
N THR A 53 -16.12 4.52 -3.90
CA THR A 53 -15.93 3.38 -4.79
C THR A 53 -17.07 3.29 -5.80
N LEU A 54 -16.74 3.37 -7.08
CA LEU A 54 -17.70 3.22 -8.16
C LEU A 54 -18.13 1.75 -8.31
N PRO A 55 -19.36 1.47 -8.76
CA PRO A 55 -19.88 0.10 -8.85
C PRO A 55 -18.98 -0.88 -9.57
N PHE A 56 -18.32 -0.47 -10.67
CA PHE A 56 -17.42 -1.34 -11.42
C PHE A 56 -16.09 -1.63 -10.70
N GLN A 57 -15.69 -0.78 -9.74
CA GLN A 57 -14.46 -0.93 -8.97
C GLN A 57 -14.60 -1.91 -7.81
N VAL A 58 -15.82 -2.12 -7.32
CA VAL A 58 -16.11 -2.94 -6.13
C VAL A 58 -15.53 -4.35 -6.26
N ALA A 59 -15.87 -5.04 -7.34
CA ALA A 59 -15.39 -6.41 -7.58
C ALA A 59 -13.86 -6.46 -7.74
N ILE A 60 -13.29 -5.49 -8.44
CA ILE A 60 -11.84 -5.39 -8.69
C ILE A 60 -11.09 -5.21 -7.38
N MET A 61 -11.41 -4.18 -6.61
CA MET A 61 -10.74 -3.86 -5.35
C MET A 61 -10.86 -4.99 -4.32
N ASN A 62 -12.06 -5.56 -4.17
CA ASN A 62 -12.26 -6.68 -3.26
C ASN A 62 -11.51 -7.95 -3.73
N SER A 63 -11.36 -8.17 -5.03
CA SER A 63 -10.54 -9.27 -5.55
C SER A 63 -9.06 -9.06 -5.24
N MET A 64 -8.53 -7.84 -5.41
CA MET A 64 -7.15 -7.50 -5.10
C MET A 64 -6.82 -7.66 -3.61
N GLY A 65 -7.76 -7.34 -2.71
CA GLY A 65 -7.58 -7.48 -1.27
C GLY A 65 -7.94 -8.85 -0.69
N ASN A 66 -8.35 -9.82 -1.51
CA ASN A 66 -8.80 -11.14 -1.08
C ASN A 66 -7.64 -12.14 -1.03
N ASP A 67 -7.32 -12.66 0.15
CA ASP A 67 -6.22 -13.60 0.38
C ASP A 67 -6.35 -14.94 -0.35
N ARG A 68 -7.54 -15.27 -0.85
CA ARG A 68 -7.79 -16.50 -1.63
C ARG A 68 -7.49 -16.31 -3.12
N ILE A 69 -7.34 -15.07 -3.58
CA ILE A 69 -7.06 -14.74 -4.98
C ILE A 69 -5.58 -14.41 -5.10
N ARG A 70 -4.83 -15.23 -5.81
CA ARG A 70 -3.38 -15.09 -5.95
C ARG A 70 -2.97 -14.08 -7.02
N THR A 71 -3.76 -13.97 -8.09
CA THR A 71 -3.44 -13.11 -9.23
C THR A 71 -4.68 -12.41 -9.71
N VAL A 72 -4.58 -11.09 -9.90
CA VAL A 72 -5.61 -10.26 -10.52
C VAL A 72 -4.99 -9.57 -11.73
N ASN A 73 -5.46 -9.91 -12.91
CA ASN A 73 -5.08 -9.27 -14.17
C ASN A 73 -6.19 -8.30 -14.59
N LEU A 74 -5.84 -7.04 -14.77
CA LEU A 74 -6.78 -6.02 -15.19
C LEU A 74 -6.40 -5.45 -16.56
N ILE A 75 -7.27 -5.67 -17.52
CA ILE A 75 -7.21 -5.04 -18.85
C ILE A 75 -8.13 -3.83 -18.79
N LYS A 76 -7.57 -2.66 -18.97
CA LYS A 76 -8.27 -1.38 -18.79
C LYS A 76 -8.06 -0.42 -19.96
N SER A 77 -9.02 0.44 -20.20
CA SER A 77 -8.81 1.63 -21.02
C SER A 77 -8.05 2.71 -20.24
N ALA A 78 -7.55 3.70 -20.98
CA ALA A 78 -6.92 4.86 -20.34
C ALA A 78 -7.93 5.66 -19.47
N ARG A 79 -7.44 6.33 -18.43
CA ARG A 79 -8.17 7.30 -17.59
C ARG A 79 -9.38 6.75 -16.82
N VAL A 80 -9.43 5.47 -16.53
CA VAL A 80 -10.50 4.86 -15.68
C VAL A 80 -10.22 4.96 -14.18
N GLY A 81 -9.20 5.71 -13.76
CA GLY A 81 -8.86 5.90 -12.35
C GLY A 81 -8.13 4.72 -11.71
N TYR A 82 -7.59 3.78 -12.52
CA TYR A 82 -6.93 2.57 -12.02
C TYR A 82 -5.80 2.85 -11.04
N THR A 83 -4.90 3.78 -11.36
CA THR A 83 -3.76 4.13 -10.50
C THR A 83 -4.21 4.57 -9.11
N LYS A 84 -5.32 5.32 -9.02
CA LYS A 84 -5.88 5.73 -7.73
C LYS A 84 -6.51 4.57 -6.98
N MET A 85 -7.19 3.70 -7.69
CA MET A 85 -7.72 2.45 -7.14
C MET A 85 -6.59 1.56 -6.60
N LEU A 86 -5.50 1.40 -7.37
CA LEU A 86 -4.32 0.64 -6.97
C LEU A 86 -3.69 1.23 -5.69
N LEU A 87 -3.51 2.55 -5.62
CA LEU A 87 -2.99 3.21 -4.41
C LEU A 87 -3.90 3.03 -3.19
N GLY A 88 -5.22 3.02 -3.38
CA GLY A 88 -6.18 2.71 -2.32
C GLY A 88 -6.02 1.27 -1.81
N VAL A 89 -5.76 0.32 -2.70
CA VAL A 89 -5.48 -1.08 -2.36
C VAL A 89 -4.14 -1.22 -1.64
N GLU A 90 -3.10 -0.54 -2.11
CA GLU A 90 -1.79 -0.50 -1.43
C GLU A 90 -1.89 0.10 -0.02
N ALA A 91 -2.62 1.20 0.12
CA ALA A 91 -2.88 1.81 1.43
C ALA A 91 -3.60 0.85 2.40
N TYR A 92 -4.56 0.08 1.90
CA TYR A 92 -5.21 -0.99 2.65
C TYR A 92 -4.24 -2.10 3.08
N PHE A 93 -3.32 -2.52 2.21
CA PHE A 93 -2.31 -3.50 2.58
C PHE A 93 -1.35 -2.97 3.64
N ILE A 94 -0.95 -1.71 3.55
CA ILE A 94 -0.04 -1.08 4.51
C ILE A 94 -0.67 -0.97 5.90
N GLU A 95 -1.87 -0.41 6.00
CA GLU A 95 -2.49 -0.10 7.28
C GLU A 95 -3.30 -1.27 7.83
N HIS A 96 -4.19 -1.86 7.04
CA HIS A 96 -5.16 -2.83 7.55
C HIS A 96 -4.64 -4.26 7.55
N LYS A 97 -3.90 -4.65 6.52
CA LYS A 97 -3.33 -6.01 6.39
C LYS A 97 -1.91 -6.13 6.94
N SER A 98 -1.23 -5.02 7.17
CA SER A 98 0.18 -4.97 7.61
C SER A 98 1.08 -5.83 6.74
N ARG A 99 0.99 -5.69 5.42
CA ARG A 99 1.73 -6.46 4.43
C ARG A 99 2.77 -5.63 3.70
N ASN A 100 3.94 -6.23 3.52
CA ASN A 100 4.97 -5.69 2.64
C ASN A 100 4.51 -5.76 1.19
N SER A 101 4.68 -4.66 0.46
CA SER A 101 4.29 -4.61 -0.94
C SER A 101 5.34 -3.98 -1.83
N LEU A 102 5.36 -4.40 -3.09
CA LEU A 102 6.27 -3.93 -4.12
C LEU A 102 5.46 -3.57 -5.37
N LEU A 103 5.54 -2.32 -5.77
CA LEU A 103 4.98 -1.81 -7.00
C LEU A 103 6.08 -1.66 -8.05
N PHE A 104 5.89 -2.27 -9.20
CA PHE A 104 6.75 -2.06 -10.35
C PHE A 104 6.16 -1.04 -11.32
N GLN A 105 7.00 -0.08 -11.71
CA GLN A 105 6.79 0.84 -12.82
C GLN A 105 7.70 0.42 -14.00
N PRO A 106 7.44 0.84 -15.23
CA PRO A 106 8.27 0.42 -16.37
C PRO A 106 9.77 0.71 -16.21
N THR A 107 10.12 1.88 -15.66
CA THR A 107 11.51 2.32 -15.46
C THR A 107 11.76 2.83 -14.04
N ASP A 108 13.04 2.92 -13.63
CA ASP A 108 13.44 3.50 -12.34
C ASP A 108 13.02 4.97 -12.24
N SER A 109 13.14 5.74 -13.31
CA SER A 109 12.66 7.14 -13.35
C SER A 109 11.15 7.24 -13.16
N ALA A 110 10.37 6.40 -13.82
CA ALA A 110 8.93 6.35 -13.65
C ALA A 110 8.55 5.97 -12.21
N ALA A 111 9.29 5.07 -11.59
CA ALA A 111 9.06 4.67 -10.19
C ALA A 111 9.33 5.84 -9.21
N GLU A 112 10.42 6.59 -9.42
CA GLU A 112 10.71 7.78 -8.60
C GLU A 112 9.66 8.88 -8.77
N ASP A 113 9.23 9.14 -10.00
CA ASP A 113 8.19 10.13 -10.28
C ASP A 113 6.84 9.70 -9.70
N PHE A 114 6.51 8.42 -9.77
CA PHE A 114 5.31 7.86 -9.13
C PHE A 114 5.35 8.03 -7.61
N MET A 115 6.49 7.76 -6.99
CA MET A 115 6.69 7.96 -5.55
C MET A 115 6.41 9.40 -5.13
N LYS A 116 6.96 10.39 -5.86
CA LYS A 116 6.81 11.81 -5.55
C LYS A 116 5.41 12.34 -5.84
N SER A 117 4.85 11.96 -6.99
CA SER A 117 3.61 12.57 -7.51
C SER A 117 2.33 11.87 -7.03
N HIS A 118 2.44 10.61 -6.60
CA HIS A 118 1.28 9.81 -6.21
C HIS A 118 1.36 9.26 -4.79
N VAL A 119 2.46 8.60 -4.43
CA VAL A 119 2.59 7.93 -3.12
C VAL A 119 2.72 8.92 -1.98
N GLU A 120 3.65 9.88 -2.09
CA GLU A 120 3.87 10.88 -1.02
C GLU A 120 2.62 11.75 -0.75
N PRO A 121 1.93 12.27 -1.76
CA PRO A 121 0.66 12.97 -1.53
C PRO A 121 -0.41 12.07 -0.90
N THR A 122 -0.47 10.79 -1.28
CA THR A 122 -1.40 9.83 -0.67
C THR A 122 -1.10 9.61 0.81
N ILE A 123 0.17 9.42 1.18
CA ILE A 123 0.57 9.27 2.59
C ILE A 123 0.22 10.53 3.39
N ARG A 124 0.44 11.72 2.83
CA ARG A 124 0.13 13.00 3.48
C ARG A 124 -1.38 13.18 3.73
N ASP A 125 -2.19 12.85 2.75
CA ASP A 125 -3.62 13.19 2.74
C ASP A 125 -4.52 12.08 3.30
N VAL A 126 -3.98 10.90 3.56
CA VAL A 126 -4.68 9.78 4.21
C VAL A 126 -4.24 9.70 5.68
N PRO A 127 -5.06 10.17 6.65
CA PRO A 127 -4.65 10.33 8.05
C PRO A 127 -4.08 9.06 8.66
N VAL A 128 -4.70 7.91 8.44
CA VAL A 128 -4.24 6.62 8.99
C VAL A 128 -2.87 6.18 8.44
N LEU A 129 -2.50 6.59 7.22
CA LEU A 129 -1.15 6.37 6.70
C LEU A 129 -0.15 7.38 7.25
N LEU A 130 -0.55 8.64 7.40
CA LEU A 130 0.30 9.68 7.98
C LEU A 130 0.68 9.34 9.42
N ASP A 131 -0.26 8.81 10.21
CA ASP A 131 -0.02 8.35 11.59
C ASP A 131 1.03 7.22 11.64
N LEU A 132 1.09 6.39 10.60
CA LEU A 132 2.10 5.33 10.47
C LEU A 132 3.43 5.83 9.90
N ALA A 133 3.53 7.09 9.48
CA ALA A 133 4.69 7.69 8.82
C ALA A 133 5.33 8.83 9.65
N PRO A 134 5.89 8.58 10.85
CA PRO A 134 6.46 9.61 11.72
C PRO A 134 7.65 10.35 11.10
N TRP A 135 8.21 9.82 10.03
CA TRP A 135 9.30 10.40 9.25
C TRP A 135 8.80 11.36 8.14
N PHE A 136 7.49 11.45 7.92
CA PHE A 136 6.95 12.26 6.83
C PHE A 136 7.43 13.73 6.92
N GLY A 137 7.78 14.30 5.76
CA GLY A 137 8.33 15.66 5.69
C GLY A 137 9.78 15.82 6.21
N ARG A 138 10.46 14.73 6.54
CA ARG A 138 11.84 14.73 7.04
C ARG A 138 12.74 13.83 6.20
N LYS A 139 14.05 14.16 6.15
CA LYS A 139 15.05 13.24 5.60
C LYS A 139 15.24 12.09 6.60
N HIS A 140 14.90 10.88 6.22
CA HIS A 140 14.96 9.70 7.07
C HIS A 140 15.31 8.46 6.24
N ARG A 141 16.00 7.49 6.87
CA ARG A 141 16.36 6.21 6.22
C ARG A 141 15.15 5.41 5.73
N ASP A 142 14.02 5.54 6.43
CA ASP A 142 12.76 4.87 6.12
C ASP A 142 11.88 5.65 5.13
N ASN A 143 12.40 6.78 4.62
CA ASN A 143 11.75 7.66 3.65
C ASN A 143 12.71 7.95 2.50
N THR A 144 12.82 7.02 1.56
CA THR A 144 13.64 7.18 0.35
C THR A 144 12.76 7.30 -0.88
N LEU A 145 13.37 7.55 -2.05
CA LEU A 145 12.65 7.62 -3.33
C LEU A 145 12.07 6.27 -3.77
N THR A 146 12.59 5.17 -3.23
CA THR A 146 12.19 3.82 -3.63
C THR A 146 11.58 2.99 -2.51
N LEU A 147 11.62 3.49 -1.28
CA LEU A 147 11.11 2.78 -0.10
C LEU A 147 10.43 3.74 0.86
N LYS A 148 9.26 3.37 1.32
CA LYS A 148 8.56 3.94 2.48
C LYS A 148 8.38 2.82 3.52
N ARG A 149 9.01 2.97 4.70
CA ARG A 149 8.86 2.02 5.80
C ARG A 149 8.06 2.66 6.93
N PHE A 150 6.94 2.04 7.24
CA PHE A 150 6.00 2.54 8.23
C PHE A 150 6.37 2.10 9.66
N SER A 151 5.83 2.77 10.66
CA SER A 151 6.08 2.46 12.09
C SER A 151 5.60 1.07 12.50
N SER A 152 4.65 0.49 11.75
CA SER A 152 4.23 -0.91 11.89
C SER A 152 5.30 -1.93 11.46
N GLY A 153 6.41 -1.48 10.86
CA GLY A 153 7.44 -2.32 10.26
C GLY A 153 7.19 -2.66 8.79
N VAL A 154 6.02 -2.35 8.26
CA VAL A 154 5.65 -2.59 6.87
C VAL A 154 6.48 -1.74 5.92
N GLY A 155 6.97 -2.35 4.84
CA GLY A 155 7.68 -1.69 3.76
C GLY A 155 6.84 -1.64 2.48
N PHE A 156 6.80 -0.48 1.85
CA PHE A 156 6.30 -0.28 0.49
C PHE A 156 7.45 0.13 -0.41
N TRP A 157 7.71 -0.64 -1.44
CA TRP A 157 8.72 -0.34 -2.46
C TRP A 157 8.07 0.05 -3.78
N CYS A 158 8.67 0.99 -4.48
CA CYS A 158 8.35 1.30 -5.87
C CYS A 158 9.64 1.29 -6.69
N LEU A 159 9.74 0.38 -7.65
CA LEU A 159 10.97 0.09 -8.40
C LEU A 159 10.69 0.01 -9.90
N GLY A 160 11.71 0.27 -10.71
CA GLY A 160 11.62 0.05 -12.15
C GLY A 160 11.75 -1.42 -12.53
N GLY A 161 10.93 -1.87 -13.45
CA GLY A 161 10.91 -3.26 -13.93
C GLY A 161 11.98 -3.60 -14.95
N ALA A 162 12.74 -2.62 -15.47
CA ALA A 162 13.79 -2.88 -16.44
C ALA A 162 15.07 -3.51 -15.85
N ALA A 163 15.26 -3.41 -14.53
CA ALA A 163 16.48 -3.89 -13.88
C ALA A 163 16.27 -5.24 -13.17
N ALA A 164 16.92 -6.30 -13.63
CA ALA A 164 16.82 -7.65 -13.05
C ALA A 164 17.12 -7.71 -11.53
N LYS A 165 18.01 -6.84 -11.03
CA LYS A 165 18.32 -6.74 -9.60
C LYS A 165 17.08 -6.41 -8.74
N ASN A 166 16.14 -5.66 -9.28
CA ASN A 166 14.95 -5.22 -8.54
C ASN A 166 14.00 -6.37 -8.19
N TYR A 167 14.13 -7.52 -8.84
CA TYR A 167 13.31 -8.72 -8.63
C TYR A 167 13.91 -9.72 -7.62
N ARG A 168 15.19 -9.57 -7.25
CA ARG A 168 15.93 -10.61 -6.50
C ARG A 168 16.04 -10.39 -5.00
N GLU A 169 15.91 -9.16 -4.52
CA GLU A 169 16.33 -8.82 -3.16
C GLU A 169 15.20 -8.48 -2.19
N LYS A 170 13.94 -8.61 -2.61
CA LYS A 170 12.80 -8.19 -1.79
C LYS A 170 11.92 -9.38 -1.42
N SER A 171 11.71 -9.53 -0.12
CA SER A 171 10.69 -10.44 0.40
C SER A 171 9.44 -9.63 0.69
N VAL A 172 8.40 -9.83 -0.12
CA VAL A 172 7.14 -9.09 -0.05
C VAL A 172 5.95 -10.02 -0.14
N ASP A 173 4.84 -9.60 0.44
CA ASP A 173 3.59 -10.36 0.45
C ASP A 173 2.73 -10.07 -0.79
N VAL A 174 2.90 -8.87 -1.35
CA VAL A 174 2.12 -8.38 -2.50
C VAL A 174 3.04 -7.76 -3.52
N VAL A 175 2.83 -8.10 -4.79
CA VAL A 175 3.51 -7.48 -5.93
C VAL A 175 2.48 -6.93 -6.90
N CYS A 176 2.64 -5.67 -7.27
CA CYS A 176 1.81 -4.99 -8.23
C CYS A 176 2.62 -4.50 -9.43
N TYR A 177 2.03 -4.52 -10.60
CA TYR A 177 2.60 -3.98 -11.83
C TYR A 177 1.64 -2.93 -12.37
N ASP A 178 2.09 -1.70 -12.50
CA ASP A 178 1.33 -0.66 -13.21
C ASP A 178 1.88 -0.51 -14.63
N GLU A 179 1.01 -0.29 -15.59
CA GLU A 179 1.35 -0.13 -17.02
C GLU A 179 2.23 -1.25 -17.59
N LEU A 180 1.90 -2.51 -17.26
CA LEU A 180 2.67 -3.69 -17.65
C LEU A 180 2.95 -3.76 -19.17
N SER A 181 2.06 -3.21 -20.01
CA SER A 181 2.25 -3.12 -21.46
C SER A 181 3.41 -2.19 -21.89
N SER A 182 3.87 -1.33 -21.00
CA SER A 182 4.98 -0.40 -21.23
C SER A 182 6.34 -0.94 -20.76
N PHE A 183 6.36 -2.16 -20.19
CA PHE A 183 7.61 -2.84 -19.87
C PHE A 183 8.25 -3.35 -21.15
N GLU A 184 9.52 -3.05 -21.34
CA GLU A 184 10.26 -3.56 -22.49
C GLU A 184 10.38 -5.09 -22.38
N PRO A 185 9.96 -5.84 -23.44
CA PRO A 185 10.19 -7.28 -23.49
C PRO A 185 11.66 -7.51 -23.82
N ASP A 186 12.52 -7.47 -22.83
CA ASP A 186 13.95 -7.77 -23.03
C ASP A 186 14.16 -9.28 -23.00
N VAL A 187 13.96 -9.89 -24.16
CA VAL A 187 14.03 -11.34 -24.35
C VAL A 187 15.49 -11.80 -24.53
N GLU A 188 16.43 -10.89 -24.77
CA GLU A 188 17.78 -11.25 -25.21
C GLU A 188 18.95 -10.80 -24.33
N LYS A 189 18.69 -9.99 -23.30
CA LYS A 189 19.76 -9.59 -22.39
C LYS A 189 19.90 -10.55 -21.21
N GLU A 190 21.08 -11.14 -21.08
CA GLU A 190 21.45 -11.98 -19.95
C GLU A 190 21.19 -11.24 -18.64
N GLY A 191 20.29 -11.76 -17.81
CA GLY A 191 19.90 -11.19 -16.51
C GLY A 191 18.70 -10.25 -16.53
N SER A 192 18.03 -10.04 -17.67
CA SER A 192 16.75 -9.32 -17.73
C SER A 192 15.61 -10.23 -17.26
N PRO A 193 14.65 -9.70 -16.50
CA PRO A 193 13.49 -10.50 -16.07
C PRO A 193 12.62 -10.79 -17.28
N THR A 194 12.43 -12.05 -17.58
CA THR A 194 11.38 -12.47 -18.52
C THR A 194 10.02 -12.35 -17.82
N LEU A 195 8.95 -12.13 -18.59
CA LEU A 195 7.57 -12.17 -18.08
C LEU A 195 7.25 -13.48 -17.31
N LEU A 196 7.99 -14.57 -17.57
CA LEU A 196 7.92 -15.83 -16.86
C LEU A 196 8.54 -15.76 -15.44
N GLU A 197 9.55 -14.93 -15.22
CA GLU A 197 10.12 -14.71 -13.89
C GLU A 197 9.27 -13.77 -13.04
N ILE A 198 8.58 -12.82 -13.67
CA ILE A 198 7.57 -11.95 -13.02
C ILE A 198 6.45 -12.79 -12.37
N GLY A 199 6.01 -13.87 -13.03
CA GLY A 199 5.03 -14.81 -12.49
C GLY A 199 5.54 -15.71 -11.36
N ARG A 200 6.84 -15.67 -11.04
CA ARG A 200 7.49 -16.42 -9.97
C ARG A 200 7.99 -15.58 -8.80
N ALA A 201 7.64 -14.29 -8.74
CA ALA A 201 7.85 -13.49 -7.56
C ALA A 201 7.10 -14.16 -6.40
N HIS A 202 7.86 -14.76 -5.52
CA HIS A 202 7.42 -15.75 -4.55
C HIS A 202 6.40 -15.21 -3.57
N VAL A 203 5.34 -15.96 -3.46
CA VAL A 203 4.45 -16.02 -2.30
C VAL A 203 5.22 -16.62 -1.12
#